data_97c779e8bfdaad6e3d7aca56404a1531
#
_entry.id   97c779e8bfdaad6e3d7aca56404a1531
#
_cell.length_a   1.000
_cell.length_b   1.000
_cell.length_c   1.000
_cell.angle_alpha   90.00
_cell.angle_beta   90.00
_cell.angle_gamma   90.00
#
_symmetry.space_group_name_H-M   'P 1'
#
loop_
_entity.id
_entity.type
_entity.pdbx_description
1 polymer ?
#
loop_
_entity_poly.entity_id
_entity_poly.type
_entity_poly.pdbx_seq_one_letter_code
_entity_poly.pdbx_strand_id
1 'polypeptide(L)'
;NRGNLDRADWAMQSLKRAMKWDEERFDLEYDLDIYMIVAVDFFNMGAMENKGLNIFNDKYVLANPQTATDDDYLAIESVIAHEYFHNWTGNRVTCRDWFQLSLKEGLTVFRDQEFSSDTGSRPVNRINNVKFLRTVQFAEDAGPMAHPIRPEKVIEMNNFYTVTVYEKGAEVIRMLHTLLGEEGFQKGMKLYIAENDGKAATCEDFVSAMERANDLDLTQFRRWYSQSGTPELTISDRYDEKNHVYQLQVSQLTPPTADQMEKVNLHIPLKIALYDEKGATQTLYDANGVVDNVLNITQKDQTFEFHNLYTKPIPALLCDFSAPVKLD
;
A
#
# COMPACT_ATOMS: atom_id res chain seq x y z
N ASN A 1 -5.06 26.76 -20.79
CA ASN A 1 -5.91 27.83 -21.31
C ASN A 1 -5.74 29.08 -20.43
N ARG A 2 -5.43 30.27 -21.03
CA ARG A 2 -5.14 31.49 -20.26
C ARG A 2 -6.28 31.92 -19.31
N GLY A 3 -7.52 31.51 -19.61
CA GLY A 3 -8.70 31.81 -18.78
C GLY A 3 -8.87 30.97 -17.51
N ASN A 4 -7.94 30.04 -17.21
CA ASN A 4 -8.05 29.11 -16.07
C ASN A 4 -6.88 29.22 -15.10
N LEU A 5 -6.03 30.23 -15.23
CA LEU A 5 -4.84 30.40 -14.36
C LEU A 5 -5.20 30.64 -12.90
N ASP A 6 -6.32 31.31 -12.65
CA ASP A 6 -6.87 31.59 -11.31
C ASP A 6 -7.33 30.31 -10.56
N ARG A 7 -7.44 29.18 -11.24
CA ARG A 7 -7.87 27.89 -10.69
C ARG A 7 -6.71 26.92 -10.44
N ALA A 8 -5.47 27.31 -10.77
CA ALA A 8 -4.29 26.45 -10.68
C ALA A 8 -3.53 26.58 -9.34
N ASP A 9 -3.91 27.52 -8.49
CA ASP A 9 -3.17 27.83 -7.26
C ASP A 9 -3.08 26.63 -6.31
N TRP A 10 -4.17 25.87 -6.16
CA TRP A 10 -4.17 24.69 -5.31
C TRP A 10 -3.20 23.61 -5.80
N ALA A 11 -3.20 23.33 -7.10
CA ALA A 11 -2.26 22.37 -7.71
C ALA A 11 -0.80 22.81 -7.49
N MET A 12 -0.49 24.11 -7.62
CA MET A 12 0.84 24.63 -7.35
C MET A 12 1.23 24.48 -5.87
N GLN A 13 0.31 24.75 -4.94
CA GLN A 13 0.58 24.55 -3.51
C GLN A 13 0.75 23.05 -3.17
N SER A 14 -0.04 22.20 -3.79
CA SER A 14 0.04 20.73 -3.63
C SER A 14 1.39 20.20 -4.12
N LEU A 15 1.85 20.65 -5.29
CA LEU A 15 3.17 20.29 -5.81
C LEU A 15 4.29 20.70 -4.84
N LYS A 16 4.28 21.91 -4.33
CA LYS A 16 5.29 22.37 -3.36
C LYS A 16 5.30 21.53 -2.08
N ARG A 17 4.12 21.14 -1.59
CA ARG A 17 4.01 20.24 -0.43
C ARG A 17 4.53 18.85 -0.73
N ALA A 18 4.21 18.29 -1.91
CA ALA A 18 4.69 16.98 -2.33
C ALA A 18 6.21 16.94 -2.48
N MET A 19 6.81 17.97 -3.11
CA MET A 19 8.27 18.09 -3.22
C MET A 19 8.93 18.09 -1.84
N LYS A 20 8.47 18.98 -0.95
CA LYS A 20 9.01 19.09 0.40
C LYS A 20 8.86 17.79 1.19
N TRP A 21 7.71 17.13 1.11
CA TRP A 21 7.45 15.87 1.82
C TRP A 21 8.37 14.75 1.33
N ASP A 22 8.62 14.66 0.03
CA ASP A 22 9.50 13.65 -0.56
C ASP A 22 10.96 13.84 -0.13
N GLU A 23 11.42 15.08 -0.11
CA GLU A 23 12.74 15.46 0.40
C GLU A 23 12.87 15.11 1.89
N GLU A 24 11.88 15.47 2.72
CA GLU A 24 11.93 15.28 4.17
C GLU A 24 11.76 13.81 4.61
N ARG A 25 10.89 13.05 3.93
CA ARG A 25 10.56 11.67 4.34
C ARG A 25 11.42 10.61 3.65
N PHE A 26 11.76 10.81 2.37
CA PHE A 26 12.48 9.83 1.56
C PHE A 26 13.89 10.25 1.17
N ASP A 27 14.30 11.50 1.45
CA ASP A 27 15.59 12.05 1.05
C ASP A 27 15.75 12.06 -0.50
N LEU A 28 14.65 12.34 -1.21
CA LEU A 28 14.54 12.30 -2.66
C LEU A 28 14.28 13.69 -3.24
N GLU A 29 15.34 14.36 -3.65
CA GLU A 29 15.28 15.67 -4.30
C GLU A 29 14.91 15.54 -5.79
N TYR A 30 14.24 16.57 -6.32
CA TYR A 30 13.98 16.67 -7.76
C TYR A 30 15.27 17.00 -8.52
N ASP A 31 15.54 16.29 -9.59
CA ASP A 31 16.83 16.28 -10.30
C ASP A 31 16.91 17.19 -11.53
N LEU A 32 15.85 17.92 -11.87
CA LEU A 32 15.81 18.86 -13.00
C LEU A 32 15.52 20.29 -12.50
N ASP A 33 15.93 21.28 -13.31
CA ASP A 33 15.73 22.71 -12.98
C ASP A 33 14.27 23.15 -13.13
N ILE A 34 13.46 22.43 -13.94
CA ILE A 34 12.08 22.82 -14.28
C ILE A 34 11.17 21.61 -14.17
N TYR A 35 10.05 21.78 -13.47
CA TYR A 35 8.93 20.85 -13.45
C TYR A 35 7.70 21.51 -14.08
N MET A 36 7.13 20.89 -15.10
CA MET A 36 6.00 21.42 -15.85
C MET A 36 4.78 20.50 -15.73
N ILE A 37 3.60 21.11 -15.60
CA ILE A 37 2.31 20.45 -15.65
C ILE A 37 1.49 21.06 -16.76
N VAL A 38 0.97 20.24 -17.66
CA VAL A 38 0.04 20.63 -18.71
C VAL A 38 -1.33 20.04 -18.41
N ALA A 39 -2.31 20.90 -18.12
CA ALA A 39 -3.71 20.52 -17.98
C ALA A 39 -4.40 20.49 -19.35
N VAL A 40 -5.07 19.39 -19.67
CA VAL A 40 -5.79 19.20 -20.92
C VAL A 40 -7.24 18.80 -20.67
N ASP A 41 -8.16 19.29 -21.51
CA ASP A 41 -9.61 19.10 -21.35
C ASP A 41 -10.03 17.64 -21.71
N PHE A 42 -9.28 16.99 -22.58
CA PHE A 42 -9.56 15.64 -23.09
C PHE A 42 -8.37 14.73 -22.79
N PHE A 43 -8.42 14.05 -21.65
CA PHE A 43 -7.42 13.08 -21.25
C PHE A 43 -8.10 11.81 -20.74
N ASN A 44 -7.71 10.65 -21.24
CA ASN A 44 -8.38 9.38 -20.95
C ASN A 44 -8.08 8.83 -19.54
N MET A 45 -6.98 9.32 -18.93
CA MET A 45 -6.51 8.91 -17.61
C MET A 45 -6.61 10.09 -16.62
N GLY A 46 -6.19 9.90 -15.39
CA GLY A 46 -6.04 10.98 -14.42
C GLY A 46 -4.90 11.90 -14.78
N ALA A 47 -3.72 11.35 -14.96
CA ALA A 47 -2.53 12.07 -15.40
C ALA A 47 -1.48 11.10 -15.99
N MET A 48 -0.33 11.65 -16.37
CA MET A 48 0.83 10.89 -16.85
C MET A 48 2.12 11.59 -16.42
N GLU A 49 2.99 10.83 -15.83
CA GLU A 49 4.23 11.25 -15.19
C GLU A 49 5.40 11.55 -16.14
N ASN A 50 5.18 11.96 -17.39
CA ASN A 50 6.27 12.24 -18.32
C ASN A 50 7.33 13.13 -17.64
N LYS A 51 8.57 12.65 -17.60
CA LYS A 51 9.63 13.29 -16.82
C LYS A 51 9.81 14.77 -17.19
N GLY A 52 9.65 15.64 -16.22
CA GLY A 52 9.77 17.08 -16.37
C GLY A 52 8.60 17.79 -17.07
N LEU A 53 7.66 17.05 -17.66
CA LEU A 53 6.49 17.57 -18.36
C LEU A 53 5.29 16.63 -18.17
N ASN A 54 4.66 16.68 -17.01
CA ASN A 54 3.49 15.87 -16.72
C ASN A 54 2.27 16.38 -17.49
N ILE A 55 1.42 15.46 -17.94
CA ILE A 55 0.16 15.78 -18.61
C ILE A 55 -0.98 15.32 -17.71
N PHE A 56 -1.93 16.21 -17.43
CA PHE A 56 -3.04 15.99 -16.52
C PHE A 56 -4.38 16.18 -17.21
N ASN A 57 -5.34 15.34 -16.88
CA ASN A 57 -6.73 15.72 -17.02
C ASN A 57 -6.94 16.99 -16.16
N ASP A 58 -7.53 18.03 -16.74
CA ASP A 58 -7.70 19.33 -16.07
C ASP A 58 -8.50 19.25 -14.76
N LYS A 59 -9.36 18.25 -14.62
CA LYS A 59 -10.07 17.87 -13.39
C LYS A 59 -9.14 17.75 -12.18
N TYR A 60 -7.90 17.29 -12.39
CA TYR A 60 -6.91 17.07 -11.31
C TYR A 60 -5.87 18.20 -11.20
N VAL A 61 -6.16 19.35 -11.81
CA VAL A 61 -5.33 20.57 -11.72
C VAL A 61 -6.15 21.78 -11.34
N LEU A 62 -7.34 21.92 -11.93
CA LEU A 62 -8.13 23.14 -11.89
C LEU A 62 -9.24 23.04 -10.83
N ALA A 63 -9.14 23.82 -9.75
CA ALA A 63 -10.17 23.97 -8.74
C ALA A 63 -10.80 25.36 -8.79
N ASN A 64 -12.11 25.43 -9.01
CA ASN A 64 -12.84 26.68 -8.85
C ASN A 64 -13.37 26.79 -7.41
N PRO A 65 -12.92 27.78 -6.61
CA PRO A 65 -13.32 27.91 -5.21
C PRO A 65 -14.84 28.03 -4.96
N GLN A 66 -15.60 28.40 -6.00
CA GLN A 66 -17.06 28.55 -5.91
C GLN A 66 -17.82 27.23 -6.14
N THR A 67 -17.19 26.23 -6.76
CA THR A 67 -17.87 24.99 -7.18
C THR A 67 -17.13 23.71 -6.78
N ALA A 68 -15.82 23.78 -6.49
CA ALA A 68 -15.04 22.63 -6.07
C ALA A 68 -15.42 22.20 -4.64
N THR A 69 -15.53 20.91 -4.45
CA THR A 69 -15.75 20.28 -3.13
C THR A 69 -14.43 20.00 -2.43
N ASP A 70 -14.48 19.65 -1.15
CA ASP A 70 -13.29 19.19 -0.41
C ASP A 70 -12.68 17.95 -1.07
N ASP A 71 -13.51 17.03 -1.58
CA ASP A 71 -13.04 15.84 -2.30
C ASP A 71 -12.30 16.19 -3.60
N ASP A 72 -12.72 17.25 -4.32
CA ASP A 72 -12.01 17.73 -5.51
C ASP A 72 -10.61 18.26 -5.13
N TYR A 73 -10.51 19.03 -4.05
CA TYR A 73 -9.22 19.51 -3.55
C TYR A 73 -8.29 18.39 -3.09
N LEU A 74 -8.81 17.40 -2.36
CA LEU A 74 -8.05 16.23 -1.94
C LEU A 74 -7.59 15.39 -3.13
N ALA A 75 -8.45 15.19 -4.12
CA ALA A 75 -8.10 14.45 -5.33
C ALA A 75 -7.01 15.15 -6.15
N ILE A 76 -7.08 16.49 -6.30
CA ILE A 76 -6.02 17.26 -6.96
C ILE A 76 -4.70 17.08 -6.22
N GLU A 77 -4.69 17.23 -4.90
CA GLU A 77 -3.47 17.08 -4.10
C GLU A 77 -2.86 15.69 -4.21
N SER A 78 -3.69 14.64 -4.13
CA SER A 78 -3.25 13.25 -4.25
C SER A 78 -2.66 12.96 -5.63
N VAL A 79 -3.33 13.34 -6.73
CA VAL A 79 -2.84 13.06 -8.09
C VAL A 79 -1.60 13.90 -8.43
N ILE A 80 -1.52 15.16 -8.00
CA ILE A 80 -0.30 15.98 -8.16
C ILE A 80 0.88 15.32 -7.44
N ALA A 81 0.68 14.81 -6.23
CA ALA A 81 1.72 14.12 -5.47
C ALA A 81 2.11 12.79 -6.14
N HIS A 82 1.13 11.99 -6.59
CA HIS A 82 1.35 10.75 -7.30
C HIS A 82 2.29 10.94 -8.49
N GLU A 83 1.96 11.85 -9.40
CA GLU A 83 2.77 12.11 -10.59
C GLU A 83 4.16 12.69 -10.25
N TYR A 84 4.24 13.51 -9.22
CA TYR A 84 5.54 14.00 -8.76
C TYR A 84 6.41 12.87 -8.19
N PHE A 85 5.84 11.96 -7.38
CA PHE A 85 6.60 10.86 -6.79
C PHE A 85 7.11 9.86 -7.82
N HIS A 86 6.44 9.76 -8.97
CA HIS A 86 6.94 9.00 -10.11
C HIS A 86 8.28 9.50 -10.63
N ASN A 87 8.70 10.72 -10.31
CA ASN A 87 10.03 11.18 -10.73
C ASN A 87 11.14 10.19 -10.32
N TRP A 88 11.04 9.64 -9.12
CA TRP A 88 11.94 8.60 -8.62
C TRP A 88 11.40 7.19 -8.85
N THR A 89 10.16 6.94 -8.47
CA THR A 89 9.54 5.60 -8.56
C THR A 89 8.72 5.46 -9.85
N GLY A 90 9.42 5.34 -10.97
CA GLY A 90 8.86 5.21 -12.32
C GLY A 90 9.76 5.80 -13.40
N ASN A 91 10.36 6.98 -13.16
CA ASN A 91 11.19 7.67 -14.13
C ASN A 91 12.67 7.39 -13.91
N ARG A 92 13.25 7.82 -12.78
CA ARG A 92 14.68 7.54 -12.50
C ARG A 92 14.94 6.06 -12.30
N VAL A 93 14.07 5.37 -11.57
CA VAL A 93 14.02 3.91 -11.54
C VAL A 93 12.82 3.50 -12.39
N THR A 94 13.03 3.05 -13.60
CA THR A 94 11.96 2.65 -14.51
C THR A 94 11.66 1.16 -14.43
N CYS A 95 10.51 0.73 -14.95
CA CYS A 95 10.17 -0.69 -15.05
C CYS A 95 10.90 -1.35 -16.22
N ARG A 96 11.47 -2.53 -15.99
CA ARG A 96 12.14 -3.32 -17.03
C ARG A 96 11.19 -3.71 -18.15
N ASP A 97 9.97 -4.03 -17.82
CA ASP A 97 8.92 -4.44 -18.75
C ASP A 97 7.54 -4.14 -18.15
N TRP A 98 6.47 -4.27 -18.93
CA TRP A 98 5.11 -3.96 -18.52
C TRP A 98 4.57 -4.86 -17.40
N PHE A 99 5.09 -6.09 -17.25
CA PHE A 99 4.69 -6.98 -16.16
C PHE A 99 5.13 -6.47 -14.79
N GLN A 100 6.09 -5.55 -14.74
CA GLN A 100 6.57 -4.91 -13.52
C GLN A 100 5.78 -3.65 -13.14
N LEU A 101 4.67 -3.34 -13.79
CA LEU A 101 3.97 -2.06 -13.64
C LEU A 101 3.65 -1.70 -12.19
N SER A 102 3.27 -2.67 -11.35
CA SER A 102 3.01 -2.45 -9.92
C SER A 102 4.25 -2.00 -9.15
N LEU A 103 5.46 -2.25 -9.67
CA LEU A 103 6.71 -1.74 -9.07
C LEU A 103 6.66 -0.21 -8.97
N LYS A 104 6.20 0.47 -10.02
CA LYS A 104 6.05 1.92 -9.97
C LYS A 104 4.70 2.35 -9.43
N GLU A 105 3.61 1.76 -9.89
CA GLU A 105 2.26 2.20 -9.53
C GLU A 105 1.90 1.86 -8.08
N GLY A 106 2.11 0.61 -7.66
CA GLY A 106 1.83 0.20 -6.28
C GLY A 106 2.67 0.97 -5.26
N LEU A 107 3.96 1.17 -5.55
CA LEU A 107 4.83 1.95 -4.68
C LEU A 107 4.45 3.43 -4.66
N THR A 108 4.08 4.01 -5.79
CA THR A 108 3.71 5.42 -5.87
C THR A 108 2.34 5.68 -5.25
N VAL A 109 1.35 4.79 -5.41
CA VAL A 109 0.06 4.86 -4.69
C VAL A 109 0.28 4.76 -3.18
N PHE A 110 1.13 3.86 -2.71
CA PHE A 110 1.48 3.83 -1.28
C PHE A 110 2.04 5.17 -0.81
N ARG A 111 2.93 5.80 -1.58
CA ARG A 111 3.55 7.07 -1.23
C ARG A 111 2.56 8.23 -1.25
N ASP A 112 1.66 8.31 -2.23
CA ASP A 112 0.64 9.35 -2.29
C ASP A 112 -0.40 9.21 -1.16
N GLN A 113 -0.78 7.98 -0.79
CA GLN A 113 -1.63 7.70 0.35
C GLN A 113 -0.97 8.09 1.69
N GLU A 114 0.33 7.86 1.84
CA GLU A 114 1.08 8.30 3.02
C GLU A 114 1.21 9.84 3.06
N PHE A 115 1.49 10.47 1.93
CA PHE A 115 1.50 11.94 1.81
C PHE A 115 0.13 12.54 2.20
N SER A 116 -0.96 12.03 1.64
CA SER A 116 -2.31 12.49 1.95
C SER A 116 -2.67 12.26 3.42
N SER A 117 -2.11 11.21 4.04
CA SER A 117 -2.29 10.91 5.47
C SER A 117 -1.51 11.87 6.37
N ASP A 118 -0.31 12.28 5.97
CA ASP A 118 0.55 13.19 6.73
C ASP A 118 0.10 14.65 6.58
N THR A 119 -0.48 15.02 5.45
CA THR A 119 -0.98 16.38 5.19
C THR A 119 -2.44 16.59 5.61
N GLY A 120 -3.19 15.50 5.81
CA GLY A 120 -4.61 15.52 6.14
C GLY A 120 -4.96 14.72 7.40
N SER A 121 -6.01 13.91 7.30
CA SER A 121 -6.46 13.02 8.38
C SER A 121 -6.12 11.57 8.06
N ARG A 122 -5.10 11.03 8.69
CA ARG A 122 -4.65 9.63 8.49
C ARG A 122 -5.79 8.61 8.67
N PRO A 123 -6.63 8.66 9.73
CA PRO A 123 -7.73 7.71 9.88
C PRO A 123 -8.77 7.82 8.76
N VAL A 124 -9.12 9.03 8.34
CA VAL A 124 -10.13 9.24 7.29
C VAL A 124 -9.60 8.75 5.96
N ASN A 125 -8.37 9.11 5.60
CA ASN A 125 -7.72 8.62 4.37
C ASN A 125 -7.66 7.09 4.36
N ARG A 126 -7.22 6.47 5.47
CA ARG A 126 -7.15 5.01 5.55
C ARG A 126 -8.50 4.33 5.40
N ILE A 127 -9.55 4.85 6.05
CA ILE A 127 -10.92 4.33 5.92
C ILE A 127 -11.39 4.40 4.46
N ASN A 128 -11.16 5.53 3.79
CA ASN A 128 -11.57 5.71 2.39
C ASN A 128 -10.82 4.76 1.45
N ASN A 129 -9.50 4.62 1.61
CA ASN A 129 -8.68 3.71 0.80
C ASN A 129 -9.11 2.25 1.00
N VAL A 130 -9.34 1.83 2.26
CA VAL A 130 -9.82 0.48 2.57
C VAL A 130 -11.22 0.25 2.02
N LYS A 131 -12.13 1.23 2.12
CA LYS A 131 -13.46 1.15 1.54
C LYS A 131 -13.38 0.94 0.02
N PHE A 132 -12.56 1.72 -0.67
CA PHE A 132 -12.35 1.58 -2.12
C PHE A 132 -11.76 0.21 -2.46
N LEU A 133 -10.70 -0.22 -1.80
CA LEU A 133 -10.09 -1.53 -2.00
C LEU A 133 -11.12 -2.67 -1.85
N ARG A 134 -11.88 -2.68 -0.75
CA ARG A 134 -12.86 -3.74 -0.46
C ARG A 134 -14.05 -3.75 -1.41
N THR A 135 -14.48 -2.60 -1.92
CA THR A 135 -15.65 -2.51 -2.81
C THR A 135 -15.29 -2.74 -4.27
N VAL A 136 -14.12 -2.33 -4.72
CA VAL A 136 -13.72 -2.37 -6.14
C VAL A 136 -12.70 -3.48 -6.39
N GLN A 137 -11.57 -3.47 -5.69
CA GLN A 137 -10.48 -4.41 -5.94
C GLN A 137 -10.83 -5.85 -5.51
N PHE A 138 -11.49 -6.04 -4.37
CA PHE A 138 -11.94 -7.38 -3.97
C PHE A 138 -12.97 -7.96 -4.95
N ALA A 139 -13.77 -7.12 -5.59
CA ALA A 139 -14.67 -7.54 -6.65
C ALA A 139 -13.91 -7.96 -7.92
N GLU A 140 -12.84 -7.25 -8.28
CA GLU A 140 -11.95 -7.64 -9.39
C GLU A 140 -11.26 -8.99 -9.10
N ASP A 141 -10.73 -9.18 -7.90
CA ASP A 141 -10.10 -10.44 -7.48
C ASP A 141 -11.08 -11.64 -7.48
N ALA A 142 -12.36 -11.41 -7.25
CA ALA A 142 -13.40 -12.44 -7.27
C ALA A 142 -14.04 -12.65 -8.65
N GLY A 143 -13.69 -11.82 -9.62
CA GLY A 143 -14.29 -11.80 -10.95
C GLY A 143 -13.51 -12.61 -11.99
N PRO A 144 -14.03 -12.63 -13.24
CA PRO A 144 -13.38 -13.34 -14.34
C PRO A 144 -12.07 -12.71 -14.81
N MET A 145 -11.80 -11.47 -14.40
CA MET A 145 -10.59 -10.70 -14.72
C MET A 145 -9.54 -10.76 -13.60
N ALA A 146 -9.69 -11.67 -12.63
CA ALA A 146 -8.72 -11.84 -11.55
C ALA A 146 -7.31 -12.09 -12.12
N HIS A 147 -6.32 -11.42 -11.53
CA HIS A 147 -4.91 -11.52 -11.89
C HIS A 147 -4.03 -11.09 -10.70
N PRO A 148 -2.78 -11.53 -10.63
CA PRO A 148 -1.86 -11.07 -9.60
C PRO A 148 -1.39 -9.62 -9.87
N ILE A 149 -0.81 -8.96 -8.85
CA ILE A 149 -0.27 -7.60 -9.02
C ILE A 149 0.89 -7.54 -10.02
N ARG A 150 1.59 -8.68 -10.22
CA ARG A 150 2.56 -8.87 -11.30
C ARG A 150 2.01 -9.92 -12.28
N PRO A 151 1.20 -9.52 -13.25
CA PRO A 151 0.63 -10.44 -14.23
C PRO A 151 1.75 -11.10 -15.07
N GLU A 152 1.52 -12.33 -15.51
CA GLU A 152 2.44 -13.04 -16.41
C GLU A 152 1.96 -13.06 -17.85
N LYS A 153 0.71 -12.68 -18.07
CA LYS A 153 0.04 -12.70 -19.39
C LYS A 153 -0.82 -11.46 -19.55
N VAL A 154 -0.85 -10.94 -20.75
CA VAL A 154 -1.73 -9.84 -21.14
C VAL A 154 -2.06 -9.96 -22.63
N ILE A 155 -3.27 -9.57 -23.01
CA ILE A 155 -3.72 -9.53 -24.40
C ILE A 155 -3.63 -8.09 -24.92
N GLU A 156 -4.04 -7.11 -24.13
CA GLU A 156 -4.11 -5.70 -24.43
C GLU A 156 -3.35 -4.91 -23.35
N MET A 157 -2.47 -3.99 -23.76
CA MET A 157 -1.63 -3.21 -22.82
C MET A 157 -2.44 -2.40 -21.80
N ASN A 158 -3.59 -1.86 -22.20
CA ASN A 158 -4.47 -1.14 -21.28
C ASN A 158 -4.98 -2.01 -20.11
N ASN A 159 -4.96 -3.33 -20.26
CA ASN A 159 -5.38 -4.27 -19.22
C ASN A 159 -4.38 -4.41 -18.07
N PHE A 160 -3.21 -3.77 -18.15
CA PHE A 160 -2.30 -3.66 -17.00
C PHE A 160 -2.74 -2.60 -15.98
N TYR A 161 -3.49 -1.59 -16.41
CA TYR A 161 -3.91 -0.46 -15.57
C TYR A 161 -5.18 -0.82 -14.80
N THR A 162 -5.03 -1.62 -13.75
CA THR A 162 -6.12 -2.20 -12.97
C THR A 162 -6.04 -1.78 -11.50
N VAL A 163 -7.18 -1.82 -10.81
CA VAL A 163 -7.18 -1.57 -9.36
C VAL A 163 -6.36 -2.61 -8.58
N THR A 164 -6.16 -3.81 -9.13
CA THR A 164 -5.27 -4.82 -8.54
C THR A 164 -3.81 -4.36 -8.62
N VAL A 165 -3.34 -3.91 -9.78
CA VAL A 165 -1.95 -3.47 -9.97
C VAL A 165 -1.63 -2.24 -9.13
N TYR A 166 -2.57 -1.29 -9.03
CA TYR A 166 -2.42 -0.03 -8.30
C TYR A 166 -2.69 -0.21 -6.79
N GLU A 167 -3.93 -0.51 -6.42
CA GLU A 167 -4.37 -0.46 -5.03
C GLU A 167 -3.93 -1.69 -4.22
N LYS A 168 -4.11 -2.90 -4.74
CA LYS A 168 -3.56 -4.08 -4.08
C LYS A 168 -2.04 -4.06 -4.10
N GLY A 169 -1.43 -3.53 -5.17
CA GLY A 169 0.00 -3.26 -5.21
C GLY A 169 0.45 -2.38 -4.05
N ALA A 170 -0.24 -1.27 -3.81
CA ALA A 170 0.02 -0.38 -2.67
C ALA A 170 -0.16 -1.08 -1.31
N GLU A 171 -1.17 -1.94 -1.17
CA GLU A 171 -1.36 -2.72 0.05
C GLU A 171 -0.23 -3.74 0.28
N VAL A 172 0.33 -4.32 -0.77
CA VAL A 172 1.52 -5.19 -0.65
C VAL A 172 2.73 -4.39 -0.15
N ILE A 173 2.93 -3.17 -0.66
CA ILE A 173 3.97 -2.26 -0.13
C ILE A 173 3.69 -1.90 1.33
N ARG A 174 2.43 -1.62 1.68
CA ARG A 174 2.02 -1.31 3.05
C ARG A 174 2.26 -2.48 4.01
N MET A 175 2.05 -3.71 3.57
CA MET A 175 2.41 -4.90 4.37
C MET A 175 3.92 -4.97 4.64
N LEU A 176 4.77 -4.65 3.67
CA LEU A 176 6.22 -4.55 3.89
C LEU A 176 6.55 -3.45 4.90
N HIS A 177 5.91 -2.28 4.78
CA HIS A 177 6.06 -1.21 5.77
C HIS A 177 5.62 -1.66 7.17
N THR A 178 4.54 -2.43 7.28
CA THR A 178 4.06 -2.98 8.56
C THR A 178 5.06 -3.99 9.16
N LEU A 179 5.65 -4.85 8.33
CA LEU A 179 6.64 -5.86 8.77
C LEU A 179 7.97 -5.24 9.19
N LEU A 180 8.42 -4.22 8.48
CA LEU A 180 9.75 -3.62 8.67
C LEU A 180 9.74 -2.42 9.63
N GLY A 181 8.57 -1.83 9.87
CA GLY A 181 8.45 -0.52 10.50
C GLY A 181 9.00 0.60 9.62
N GLU A 182 8.80 1.85 10.02
CA GLU A 182 9.26 3.03 9.24
C GLU A 182 10.78 3.00 9.00
N GLU A 183 11.58 2.76 10.03
CA GLU A 183 13.05 2.76 9.92
C GLU A 183 13.55 1.68 8.95
N GLY A 184 13.03 0.45 9.08
CA GLY A 184 13.41 -0.67 8.21
C GLY A 184 12.97 -0.45 6.77
N PHE A 185 11.77 0.08 6.56
CA PHE A 185 11.27 0.41 5.24
C PHE A 185 12.12 1.49 4.56
N GLN A 186 12.49 2.55 5.28
CA GLN A 186 13.37 3.61 4.76
C GLN A 186 14.78 3.10 4.42
N LYS A 187 15.35 2.18 5.21
CA LYS A 187 16.62 1.51 4.86
C LYS A 187 16.49 0.74 3.53
N GLY A 188 15.40 0.01 3.35
CA GLY A 188 15.12 -0.72 2.12
C GLY A 188 14.93 0.21 0.92
N MET A 189 14.18 1.31 1.08
CA MET A 189 13.98 2.32 0.03
C MET A 189 15.30 2.95 -0.41
N LYS A 190 16.15 3.36 0.54
CA LYS A 190 17.47 3.94 0.23
C LYS A 190 18.33 2.98 -0.56
N LEU A 191 18.36 1.71 -0.16
CA LEU A 191 19.11 0.68 -0.89
C LEU A 191 18.55 0.46 -2.29
N TYR A 192 17.23 0.35 -2.43
CA TYR A 192 16.55 0.16 -3.71
C TYR A 192 16.88 1.28 -4.70
N ILE A 193 16.74 2.53 -4.27
CA ILE A 193 17.05 3.71 -5.10
C ILE A 193 18.54 3.75 -5.45
N ALA A 194 19.45 3.56 -4.49
CA ALA A 194 20.88 3.61 -4.73
C ALA A 194 21.37 2.57 -5.74
N GLU A 195 20.78 1.38 -5.75
CA GLU A 195 21.17 0.29 -6.66
C GLU A 195 20.53 0.42 -8.05
N ASN A 196 19.38 1.09 -8.16
CA ASN A 196 18.57 1.08 -9.38
C ASN A 196 18.42 2.46 -10.04
N ASP A 197 18.98 3.51 -9.50
CA ASP A 197 18.93 4.84 -10.11
C ASP A 197 19.52 4.80 -11.53
N GLY A 198 18.74 5.34 -12.49
CA GLY A 198 19.08 5.31 -13.92
C GLY A 198 18.95 3.95 -14.59
N LYS A 199 18.33 2.95 -13.94
CA LYS A 199 18.16 1.58 -14.45
C LYS A 199 16.69 1.19 -14.61
N ALA A 200 16.48 0.10 -15.35
CA ALA A 200 15.21 -0.61 -15.47
C ALA A 200 15.16 -1.75 -14.44
N ALA A 201 14.29 -1.62 -13.44
CA ALA A 201 14.16 -2.54 -12.31
C ALA A 201 12.94 -3.46 -12.41
N THR A 202 12.91 -4.44 -11.53
CA THR A 202 11.82 -5.41 -11.36
C THR A 202 11.23 -5.36 -9.95
N CYS A 203 10.04 -5.94 -9.76
CA CYS A 203 9.47 -6.14 -8.43
C CYS A 203 10.43 -6.94 -7.52
N GLU A 204 11.19 -7.88 -8.10
CA GLU A 204 12.17 -8.66 -7.35
C GLU A 204 13.34 -7.82 -6.85
N ASP A 205 13.83 -6.85 -7.64
CA ASP A 205 14.89 -5.94 -7.19
C ASP A 205 14.44 -5.12 -5.97
N PHE A 206 13.17 -4.69 -5.95
CA PHE A 206 12.59 -3.98 -4.82
C PHE A 206 12.49 -4.87 -3.56
N VAL A 207 11.89 -6.06 -3.67
CA VAL A 207 11.74 -6.98 -2.52
C VAL A 207 13.10 -7.42 -1.99
N SER A 208 14.08 -7.70 -2.87
CA SER A 208 15.43 -8.07 -2.49
C SER A 208 16.18 -6.93 -1.78
N ALA A 209 15.94 -5.68 -2.14
CA ALA A 209 16.49 -4.53 -1.41
C ALA A 209 15.91 -4.43 0.00
N MET A 210 14.58 -4.61 0.15
CA MET A 210 13.92 -4.64 1.46
C MET A 210 14.46 -5.77 2.35
N GLU A 211 14.61 -6.96 1.79
CA GLU A 211 15.13 -8.16 2.45
C GLU A 211 16.57 -7.96 2.96
N ARG A 212 17.47 -7.52 2.08
CA ARG A 212 18.90 -7.32 2.40
C ARG A 212 19.15 -6.17 3.38
N ALA A 213 18.39 -5.09 3.25
CA ALA A 213 18.54 -3.94 4.14
C ALA A 213 18.12 -4.23 5.59
N ASN A 214 17.31 -5.28 5.80
CA ASN A 214 16.73 -5.62 7.10
C ASN A 214 17.08 -7.01 7.62
N ASP A 215 17.88 -7.79 6.88
CA ASP A 215 18.22 -9.18 7.21
C ASP A 215 16.98 -10.03 7.51
N LEU A 216 15.93 -9.88 6.69
CA LEU A 216 14.63 -10.53 6.85
C LEU A 216 14.35 -11.45 5.65
N ASP A 217 13.95 -12.71 5.91
CA ASP A 217 13.52 -13.63 4.84
C ASP A 217 12.12 -13.26 4.32
N LEU A 218 12.06 -12.79 3.09
CA LEU A 218 10.83 -12.45 2.37
C LEU A 218 10.47 -13.48 1.28
N THR A 219 11.05 -14.67 1.31
CA THR A 219 10.79 -15.73 0.31
C THR A 219 9.30 -16.03 0.16
N GLN A 220 8.59 -16.24 1.27
CA GLN A 220 7.15 -16.50 1.23
C GLN A 220 6.34 -15.24 0.88
N PHE A 221 6.79 -14.07 1.28
CA PHE A 221 6.13 -12.79 0.98
C PHE A 221 6.05 -12.53 -0.53
N ARG A 222 7.04 -12.95 -1.30
CA ARG A 222 7.06 -12.85 -2.78
C ARG A 222 5.84 -13.45 -3.47
N ARG A 223 5.13 -14.37 -2.83
CA ARG A 223 3.89 -14.96 -3.35
C ARG A 223 2.79 -13.93 -3.59
N TRP A 224 2.78 -12.82 -2.87
CA TRP A 224 1.83 -11.72 -3.11
C TRP A 224 1.93 -11.12 -4.51
N TYR A 225 3.11 -11.21 -5.14
CA TYR A 225 3.33 -10.71 -6.50
C TYR A 225 2.82 -11.67 -7.59
N SER A 226 2.71 -12.95 -7.30
CA SER A 226 2.40 -13.99 -8.29
C SER A 226 1.06 -14.69 -8.05
N GLN A 227 0.41 -14.47 -6.90
CA GLN A 227 -0.87 -15.10 -6.58
C GLN A 227 -2.00 -14.08 -6.60
N SER A 228 -3.05 -14.37 -7.39
CA SER A 228 -4.30 -13.62 -7.44
C SER A 228 -5.26 -14.04 -6.33
N GLY A 229 -6.34 -13.29 -6.16
CA GLY A 229 -7.40 -13.58 -5.19
C GLY A 229 -7.17 -12.94 -3.83
N THR A 230 -8.25 -12.78 -3.09
CA THR A 230 -8.26 -12.17 -1.77
C THR A 230 -8.26 -13.27 -0.71
N PRO A 231 -7.24 -13.34 0.18
CA PRO A 231 -7.22 -14.31 1.27
C PRO A 231 -8.35 -14.06 2.26
N GLU A 232 -8.85 -15.13 2.85
CA GLU A 232 -9.84 -15.15 3.90
C GLU A 232 -9.19 -15.70 5.18
N LEU A 233 -9.31 -14.97 6.28
CA LEU A 233 -8.86 -15.39 7.60
C LEU A 233 -10.06 -15.73 8.46
N THR A 234 -10.10 -16.98 8.97
CA THR A 234 -11.03 -17.39 10.02
C THR A 234 -10.29 -17.39 11.34
N ILE A 235 -10.82 -16.64 12.31
CA ILE A 235 -10.17 -16.49 13.62
C ILE A 235 -11.12 -16.93 14.72
N SER A 236 -10.61 -17.76 15.64
CA SER A 236 -11.29 -18.11 16.87
C SER A 236 -10.38 -17.86 18.07
N ASP A 237 -10.98 -17.57 19.21
CA ASP A 237 -10.26 -17.28 20.44
C ASP A 237 -10.63 -18.23 21.59
N ARG A 238 -9.70 -18.40 22.49
CA ARG A 238 -9.90 -19.08 23.76
C ARG A 238 -9.14 -18.38 24.89
N TYR A 239 -9.79 -18.23 26.04
CA TYR A 239 -9.15 -17.71 27.24
C TYR A 239 -9.11 -18.78 28.33
N ASP A 240 -7.92 -19.05 28.85
CA ASP A 240 -7.69 -19.90 30.03
C ASP A 240 -7.47 -19.00 31.26
N GLU A 241 -8.54 -18.80 32.01
CA GLU A 241 -8.54 -17.96 33.21
C GLU A 241 -7.58 -18.48 34.28
N LYS A 242 -7.43 -19.79 34.40
CA LYS A 242 -6.58 -20.41 35.43
C LYS A 242 -5.09 -20.15 35.18
N ASN A 243 -4.68 -20.16 33.93
CA ASN A 243 -3.28 -19.98 33.53
C ASN A 243 -3.01 -18.56 33.01
N HIS A 244 -4.02 -17.70 32.94
CA HIS A 244 -3.92 -16.33 32.41
C HIS A 244 -3.38 -16.29 30.96
N VAL A 245 -3.83 -17.25 30.14
CA VAL A 245 -3.39 -17.42 28.74
C VAL A 245 -4.56 -17.16 27.79
N TYR A 246 -4.34 -16.32 26.81
CA TYR A 246 -5.26 -16.08 25.72
C TYR A 246 -4.67 -16.66 24.43
N GLN A 247 -5.45 -17.43 23.71
CA GLN A 247 -5.07 -18.08 22.45
C GLN A 247 -5.88 -17.52 21.31
N LEU A 248 -5.21 -17.19 20.19
CA LEU A 248 -5.82 -16.92 18.90
C LEU A 248 -5.47 -18.06 17.95
N GLN A 249 -6.48 -18.72 17.39
CA GLN A 249 -6.33 -19.70 16.32
C GLN A 249 -6.71 -19.03 15.02
N VAL A 250 -5.80 -19.03 14.04
CA VAL A 250 -5.95 -18.36 12.76
C VAL A 250 -5.80 -19.41 11.66
N SER A 251 -6.79 -19.46 10.77
CA SER A 251 -6.74 -20.26 9.53
C SER A 251 -6.77 -19.32 8.33
N GLN A 252 -5.90 -19.55 7.33
CA GLN A 252 -5.91 -18.80 6.07
C GLN A 252 -6.34 -19.68 4.90
N LEU A 253 -7.15 -19.13 4.03
CA LEU A 253 -7.55 -19.73 2.76
C LEU A 253 -7.62 -18.64 1.69
N THR A 254 -7.00 -18.86 0.53
CA THR A 254 -7.28 -18.06 -0.66
C THR A 254 -8.17 -18.88 -1.58
N PRO A 255 -9.40 -18.43 -1.88
CA PRO A 255 -10.27 -19.13 -2.81
C PRO A 255 -9.67 -19.23 -4.21
N PRO A 256 -9.95 -20.28 -4.99
CA PRO A 256 -9.61 -20.34 -6.41
C PRO A 256 -10.13 -19.10 -7.17
N THR A 257 -9.36 -18.67 -8.16
CA THR A 257 -9.74 -17.56 -9.06
C THR A 257 -9.77 -18.04 -10.50
N ALA A 258 -10.36 -17.24 -11.39
CA ALA A 258 -10.51 -17.62 -12.80
C ALA A 258 -9.16 -17.89 -13.50
N ASP A 259 -8.10 -17.22 -13.06
CA ASP A 259 -6.73 -17.35 -13.60
C ASP A 259 -5.90 -18.40 -12.88
N GLN A 260 -6.20 -18.71 -11.60
CA GLN A 260 -5.42 -19.62 -10.75
C GLN A 260 -6.31 -20.49 -9.87
N MET A 261 -6.37 -21.78 -10.19
CA MET A 261 -7.16 -22.76 -9.42
C MET A 261 -6.45 -23.23 -8.14
N GLU A 262 -5.14 -23.31 -8.18
CA GLU A 262 -4.33 -23.73 -7.02
C GLU A 262 -3.77 -22.52 -6.29
N LYS A 263 -3.88 -22.53 -4.97
CA LYS A 263 -3.41 -21.48 -4.09
C LYS A 263 -2.48 -22.01 -3.01
N VAL A 264 -1.49 -21.21 -2.66
CA VAL A 264 -0.55 -21.51 -1.58
C VAL A 264 -0.71 -20.51 -0.44
N ASN A 265 -0.24 -20.90 0.75
CA ASN A 265 -0.29 -20.00 1.91
C ASN A 265 0.56 -18.77 1.68
N LEU A 266 0.02 -17.61 2.00
CA LEU A 266 0.70 -16.31 1.94
C LEU A 266 1.36 -15.99 3.29
N HIS A 267 2.32 -15.10 3.29
CA HIS A 267 2.81 -14.44 4.50
C HIS A 267 1.93 -13.20 4.74
N ILE A 268 1.08 -13.26 5.77
CA ILE A 268 0.09 -12.21 6.08
C ILE A 268 0.47 -11.57 7.42
N PRO A 269 0.87 -10.29 7.45
CA PRO A 269 1.10 -9.56 8.69
C PRO A 269 -0.24 -9.12 9.30
N LEU A 270 -0.69 -9.80 10.34
CA LEU A 270 -1.91 -9.47 11.06
C LEU A 270 -1.58 -8.59 12.26
N LYS A 271 -1.83 -7.30 12.18
CA LYS A 271 -1.67 -6.38 13.31
C LYS A 271 -2.86 -6.50 14.24
N ILE A 272 -2.58 -6.67 15.53
CA ILE A 272 -3.60 -6.83 16.58
C ILE A 272 -3.39 -5.85 17.73
N ALA A 273 -4.43 -5.69 18.54
CA ALA A 273 -4.33 -5.14 19.88
C ALA A 273 -5.25 -5.93 20.82
N LEU A 274 -4.84 -6.11 22.05
CA LEU A 274 -5.67 -6.67 23.11
C LEU A 274 -5.99 -5.57 24.11
N TYR A 275 -7.26 -5.42 24.48
CA TYR A 275 -7.73 -4.44 25.44
C TYR A 275 -8.28 -5.12 26.69
N ASP A 276 -8.13 -4.48 27.83
CA ASP A 276 -8.85 -4.87 29.05
C ASP A 276 -10.31 -4.37 29.02
N GLU A 277 -11.08 -4.71 30.05
CA GLU A 277 -12.48 -4.29 30.21
C GLU A 277 -12.66 -2.77 30.31
N LYS A 278 -11.60 -2.02 30.60
CA LYS A 278 -11.60 -0.55 30.70
C LYS A 278 -11.13 0.12 29.40
N GLY A 279 -10.79 -0.67 28.38
CA GLY A 279 -10.30 -0.18 27.10
C GLY A 279 -8.81 0.19 27.11
N ALA A 280 -8.04 -0.22 28.14
CA ALA A 280 -6.61 -0.02 28.14
C ALA A 280 -5.90 -1.12 27.33
N THR A 281 -4.97 -0.72 26.46
CA THR A 281 -4.17 -1.64 25.65
C THR A 281 -3.26 -2.48 26.56
N GLN A 282 -3.26 -3.80 26.32
CA GLN A 282 -2.41 -4.75 27.03
C GLN A 282 -1.10 -4.96 26.27
N THR A 283 0.02 -5.03 27.01
CA THR A 283 1.30 -5.49 26.45
C THR A 283 1.20 -6.97 26.13
N LEU A 284 1.65 -7.35 24.93
CA LEU A 284 1.63 -8.74 24.49
C LEU A 284 2.87 -9.49 24.97
N TYR A 285 2.67 -10.62 25.62
CA TYR A 285 3.74 -11.51 26.08
C TYR A 285 3.50 -12.91 25.52
N ASP A 286 4.52 -13.52 24.95
CA ASP A 286 4.54 -14.97 24.74
C ASP A 286 5.32 -15.67 25.87
N ALA A 287 5.62 -16.95 25.72
CA ALA A 287 6.38 -17.72 26.70
C ALA A 287 7.84 -17.21 26.88
N ASN A 288 8.36 -16.43 25.94
CA ASN A 288 9.75 -15.96 25.92
C ASN A 288 9.88 -14.48 26.34
N GLY A 289 8.78 -13.72 26.43
CA GLY A 289 8.80 -12.32 26.83
C GLY A 289 7.84 -11.43 26.05
N VAL A 290 8.16 -10.15 25.95
CA VAL A 290 7.35 -9.18 25.20
C VAL A 290 7.47 -9.48 23.68
N VAL A 291 6.33 -9.52 23.00
CA VAL A 291 6.25 -9.72 21.55
C VAL A 291 5.62 -8.53 20.85
N ASP A 292 5.90 -8.40 19.55
CA ASP A 292 5.30 -7.39 18.69
C ASP A 292 3.79 -7.65 18.54
N ASN A 293 3.08 -6.61 18.14
CA ASN A 293 1.65 -6.67 17.86
C ASN A 293 1.34 -7.05 16.40
N VAL A 294 2.35 -7.39 15.60
CA VAL A 294 2.21 -7.91 14.22
C VAL A 294 2.46 -9.40 14.22
N LEU A 295 1.40 -10.18 14.04
CA LEU A 295 1.48 -11.63 13.94
C LEU A 295 1.81 -12.06 12.52
N ASN A 296 2.86 -12.86 12.36
CA ASN A 296 3.27 -13.39 11.05
C ASN A 296 2.50 -14.69 10.75
N ILE A 297 1.44 -14.60 9.94
CA ILE A 297 0.66 -15.76 9.53
C ILE A 297 1.31 -16.33 8.26
N THR A 298 1.94 -17.49 8.39
CA THR A 298 2.72 -18.15 7.32
C THR A 298 2.23 -19.57 7.00
N GLN A 299 1.46 -20.15 7.92
CA GLN A 299 0.92 -21.51 7.79
C GLN A 299 -0.57 -21.47 7.48
N LYS A 300 -1.13 -22.59 7.02
CA LYS A 300 -2.56 -22.73 6.80
C LYS A 300 -3.34 -22.52 8.10
N ASP A 301 -2.91 -23.19 9.16
CA ASP A 301 -3.47 -23.12 10.49
C ASP A 301 -2.34 -22.78 11.47
N GLN A 302 -2.54 -21.75 12.30
CA GLN A 302 -1.51 -21.27 13.22
C GLN A 302 -2.16 -20.79 14.52
N THR A 303 -1.52 -21.06 15.65
CA THR A 303 -1.98 -20.64 16.97
C THR A 303 -0.97 -19.68 17.59
N PHE A 304 -1.47 -18.59 18.15
CA PHE A 304 -0.69 -17.61 18.92
C PHE A 304 -1.18 -17.60 20.35
N GLU A 305 -0.25 -17.60 21.31
CA GLU A 305 -0.55 -17.59 22.74
C GLU A 305 -0.01 -16.31 23.37
N PHE A 306 -0.86 -15.68 24.19
CA PHE A 306 -0.51 -14.48 24.96
C PHE A 306 -0.69 -14.76 26.44
N HIS A 307 0.36 -14.51 27.19
CA HIS A 307 0.46 -14.79 28.62
C HIS A 307 0.25 -13.53 29.49
N ASN A 308 0.10 -13.75 30.79
CA ASN A 308 -0.03 -12.69 31.79
C ASN A 308 -1.29 -11.81 31.63
N LEU A 309 -2.34 -12.37 31.09
CA LEU A 309 -3.64 -11.69 30.93
C LEU A 309 -4.57 -12.12 32.06
N TYR A 310 -4.75 -11.27 33.07
CA TYR A 310 -5.49 -11.58 34.29
C TYR A 310 -7.01 -11.48 34.12
N THR A 311 -7.49 -10.93 33.03
CA THR A 311 -8.90 -10.91 32.61
C THR A 311 -8.98 -11.30 31.14
N LYS A 312 -10.14 -11.83 30.69
CA LYS A 312 -10.34 -12.13 29.26
C LYS A 312 -10.19 -10.84 28.46
N PRO A 313 -9.22 -10.74 27.53
CA PRO A 313 -9.02 -9.55 26.73
C PRO A 313 -10.11 -9.40 25.65
N ILE A 314 -10.28 -8.17 25.19
CA ILE A 314 -11.09 -7.84 24.01
C ILE A 314 -10.12 -7.66 22.83
N PRO A 315 -10.13 -8.54 21.82
CA PRO A 315 -9.22 -8.42 20.69
C PRO A 315 -9.70 -7.39 19.67
N ALA A 316 -8.79 -6.54 19.20
CA ALA A 316 -8.93 -5.82 17.95
C ALA A 316 -8.01 -6.49 16.92
N LEU A 317 -8.59 -6.96 15.83
CA LEU A 317 -7.91 -7.74 14.81
C LEU A 317 -7.82 -6.92 13.52
N LEU A 318 -6.77 -7.16 12.73
CA LEU A 318 -6.52 -6.45 11.47
C LEU A 318 -6.46 -4.92 11.66
N CYS A 319 -5.82 -4.48 12.76
CA CYS A 319 -5.65 -3.05 13.05
C CYS A 319 -5.00 -2.32 11.87
N ASP A 320 -5.48 -1.12 11.56
CA ASP A 320 -5.08 -0.31 10.42
C ASP A 320 -5.26 -1.02 9.06
N PHE A 321 -6.05 -2.10 9.02
CA PHE A 321 -6.18 -2.96 7.85
C PHE A 321 -4.80 -3.42 7.34
N SER A 322 -4.02 -4.05 8.22
CA SER A 322 -2.61 -4.39 8.01
C SER A 322 -2.33 -5.35 6.86
N ALA A 323 -3.34 -5.96 6.28
CA ALA A 323 -3.25 -6.80 5.09
C ALA A 323 -4.55 -6.77 4.28
N PRO A 324 -4.52 -6.92 2.94
CA PRO A 324 -5.71 -6.95 2.08
C PRO A 324 -6.38 -8.33 2.13
N VAL A 325 -7.07 -8.60 3.23
CA VAL A 325 -7.73 -9.87 3.51
C VAL A 325 -9.18 -9.66 3.94
N LYS A 326 -10.00 -10.70 3.82
CA LYS A 326 -11.30 -10.78 4.50
C LYS A 326 -11.10 -11.46 5.85
N LEU A 327 -11.80 -10.98 6.85
CA LEU A 327 -11.76 -11.50 8.21
C LEU A 327 -13.14 -12.01 8.58
N ASP A 328 -13.23 -13.28 9.04
CA ASP A 328 -14.42 -13.96 9.55
C ASP A 328 -14.18 -14.49 10.97
#